data_e3ec8e20b2330b71fdb40f538d98c92b
#
_entry.id   e3ec8e20b2330b71fdb40f538d98c92b
#
_cell.length_a   1.000
_cell.length_b   1.000
_cell.length_c   1.000
_cell.angle_alpha   90.00
_cell.angle_beta   90.00
_cell.angle_gamma   90.00
#
_symmetry.space_group_name_H-M   'P 1'
#
loop_
_entity.id
_entity.type
_entity.pdbx_description
1 polymer ?
#
loop_
_entity_poly.entity_id
_entity_poly.type
_entity_poly.pdbx_seq_one_letter_code
_entity_poly.pdbx_strand_id
1 'polypeptide(L)'
;MEFIEKIWPIVVVVLVVFLIKEGLSFYKYLKYCQLHEAAKTGNMDKAQKLINEGQPVNTLDTRFGLTPLHFAVRNNRVDVARLLIENGASLIQPSLQGITALDWTSEYLDPDRRKTLLDMAGYDEDLNR
;
A
#
# COMPACT_ATOMS: atom_id res chain seq x y z
N MET A 1 -34.64 11.58 36.35
CA MET A 1 -33.81 10.38 36.56
C MET A 1 -34.22 9.19 35.70
N GLU A 2 -35.50 8.91 35.52
CA GLU A 2 -35.97 7.82 34.67
C GLU A 2 -35.52 7.92 33.20
N PHE A 3 -35.33 9.13 32.67
CA PHE A 3 -34.88 9.40 31.32
C PHE A 3 -33.42 8.95 31.10
N ILE A 4 -32.54 9.16 32.06
CA ILE A 4 -31.12 8.77 32.01
C ILE A 4 -30.98 7.24 32.07
N GLU A 5 -31.77 6.55 32.87
CA GLU A 5 -31.75 5.09 32.97
C GLU A 5 -32.20 4.39 31.70
N LYS A 6 -33.12 5.00 30.95
CA LYS A 6 -33.59 4.47 29.66
C LYS A 6 -32.62 4.72 28.51
N ILE A 7 -31.87 5.83 28.57
CA ILE A 7 -30.94 6.22 27.49
C ILE A 7 -29.56 5.58 27.68
N TRP A 8 -29.14 5.36 28.94
CA TRP A 8 -27.80 4.85 29.24
C TRP A 8 -27.44 3.54 28.50
N PRO A 9 -28.32 2.54 28.42
CA PRO A 9 -28.03 1.33 27.65
C PRO A 9 -27.80 1.61 26.16
N ILE A 10 -28.55 2.56 25.59
CA ILE A 10 -28.40 2.97 24.19
C ILE A 10 -27.04 3.67 23.98
N VAL A 11 -26.67 4.56 24.89
CA VAL A 11 -25.36 5.27 24.84
C VAL A 11 -24.21 4.27 24.93
N VAL A 12 -24.28 3.29 25.82
CA VAL A 12 -23.28 2.24 25.97
C VAL A 12 -23.16 1.41 24.68
N VAL A 13 -24.28 0.99 24.10
CA VAL A 13 -24.29 0.23 22.84
C VAL A 13 -23.67 1.05 21.71
N VAL A 14 -24.00 2.33 21.58
CA VAL A 14 -23.45 3.23 20.56
C VAL A 14 -21.94 3.39 20.74
N LEU A 15 -21.48 3.60 21.97
CA LEU A 15 -20.04 3.70 22.29
C LEU A 15 -19.30 2.40 21.98
N VAL A 16 -19.85 1.25 22.34
CA VAL A 16 -19.24 -0.06 22.06
C VAL A 16 -19.15 -0.31 20.56
N VAL A 17 -20.22 -0.02 19.81
CA VAL A 17 -20.21 -0.12 18.35
C VAL A 17 -19.18 0.82 17.72
N PHE A 18 -19.07 2.05 18.22
CA PHE A 18 -18.06 3.01 17.78
C PHE A 18 -16.64 2.51 18.04
N LEU A 19 -16.35 2.04 19.27
CA LEU A 19 -15.05 1.49 19.64
C LEU A 19 -14.67 0.26 18.83
N ILE A 20 -15.63 -0.62 18.56
CA ILE A 20 -15.41 -1.79 17.68
C ILE A 20 -15.09 -1.34 16.26
N LYS A 21 -15.81 -0.36 15.73
CA LYS A 21 -15.62 0.17 14.38
C LYS A 21 -14.24 0.84 14.23
N GLU A 22 -13.84 1.63 15.21
CA GLU A 22 -12.50 2.25 15.26
C GLU A 22 -11.40 1.18 15.42
N GLY A 23 -11.60 0.20 16.30
CA GLY A 23 -10.68 -0.92 16.49
C GLY A 23 -10.51 -1.76 15.22
N LEU A 24 -11.59 -2.06 14.49
CA LEU A 24 -11.55 -2.75 13.20
C LEU A 24 -10.86 -1.91 12.12
N SER A 25 -11.10 -0.60 12.10
CA SER A 25 -10.44 0.33 11.18
C SER A 25 -8.94 0.39 11.43
N PHE A 26 -8.53 0.47 12.70
CA PHE A 26 -7.13 0.46 13.10
C PHE A 26 -6.43 -0.88 12.80
N TYR A 27 -7.10 -2.00 13.08
CA TYR A 27 -6.60 -3.33 12.74
C TYR A 27 -6.41 -3.50 11.22
N LYS A 28 -7.39 -3.05 10.45
CA LYS A 28 -7.34 -3.04 9.00
C LYS A 28 -6.17 -2.18 8.49
N TYR A 29 -5.99 -0.99 9.07
CA TYR A 29 -4.86 -0.11 8.79
C TYR A 29 -3.52 -0.78 9.06
N LEU A 30 -3.33 -1.38 10.24
CA LEU A 30 -2.11 -2.10 10.59
C LEU A 30 -1.83 -3.26 9.62
N LYS A 31 -2.88 -3.97 9.22
CA LYS A 31 -2.75 -5.06 8.26
C LYS A 31 -2.27 -4.57 6.89
N TYR A 32 -2.82 -3.46 6.40
CA TYR A 32 -2.45 -2.92 5.08
C TYR A 32 -1.07 -2.26 5.06
N CYS A 33 -0.61 -1.69 6.16
CA CYS A 33 0.74 -1.11 6.24
C CYS A 33 1.87 -2.15 6.21
N GLN A 34 1.58 -3.42 6.47
CA GLN A 34 2.61 -4.46 6.48
C GLN A 34 3.25 -4.69 5.11
N LEU A 35 2.48 -4.59 4.02
CA LEU A 35 3.01 -4.73 2.67
C LEU A 35 3.92 -3.56 2.29
N HIS A 36 3.58 -2.34 2.71
CA HIS A 36 4.44 -1.17 2.54
C HIS A 36 5.79 -1.34 3.26
N GLU A 37 5.76 -1.86 4.48
CA GLU A 37 6.97 -2.12 5.25
C GLU A 37 7.82 -3.26 4.63
N ALA A 38 7.19 -4.33 4.16
CA ALA A 38 7.88 -5.39 3.44
C ALA A 38 8.54 -4.87 2.14
N ALA A 39 7.86 -3.99 1.42
CA ALA A 39 8.39 -3.33 0.22
C ALA A 39 9.57 -2.41 0.54
N LYS A 40 9.48 -1.63 1.61
CA LYS A 40 10.54 -0.75 2.08
C LYS A 40 11.81 -1.49 2.51
N THR A 41 11.65 -2.57 3.26
CA THR A 41 12.76 -3.38 3.80
C THR A 41 13.31 -4.40 2.81
N GLY A 42 12.57 -4.71 1.75
CA GLY A 42 12.94 -5.74 0.77
C GLY A 42 12.69 -7.16 1.25
N ASN A 43 11.77 -7.37 2.19
CA ASN A 43 11.44 -8.68 2.72
C ASN A 43 10.52 -9.44 1.75
N MET A 44 11.11 -10.24 0.88
CA MET A 44 10.41 -11.03 -0.15
C MET A 44 9.43 -12.05 0.46
N ASP A 45 9.86 -12.79 1.49
CA ASP A 45 9.04 -13.82 2.11
C ASP A 45 7.77 -13.23 2.73
N LYS A 46 7.93 -12.11 3.43
CA LYS A 46 6.81 -11.39 4.03
C LYS A 46 5.90 -10.80 2.95
N ALA A 47 6.45 -10.18 1.91
CA ALA A 47 5.68 -9.64 0.80
C ALA A 47 4.87 -10.73 0.10
N GLN A 48 5.50 -11.85 -0.23
CA GLN A 48 4.84 -12.99 -0.87
C GLN A 48 3.71 -13.57 0.01
N LYS A 49 3.97 -13.72 1.29
CA LYS A 49 2.96 -14.21 2.26
C LYS A 49 1.73 -13.28 2.28
N LEU A 50 1.96 -11.97 2.41
CA LEU A 50 0.88 -10.98 2.48
C LEU A 50 0.05 -10.93 1.20
N ILE A 51 0.69 -11.05 0.03
CA ILE A 51 0.00 -11.12 -1.27
C ILE A 51 -0.83 -12.41 -1.37
N ASN A 52 -0.28 -13.55 -0.94
CA ASN A 52 -0.99 -14.83 -0.93
C ASN A 52 -2.20 -14.81 0.03
N GLU A 53 -2.12 -14.04 1.11
CA GLU A 53 -3.24 -13.81 2.05
C GLU A 53 -4.30 -12.83 1.49
N GLY A 54 -4.15 -12.35 0.26
CA GLY A 54 -5.09 -11.48 -0.43
C GLY A 54 -4.97 -10.00 -0.07
N GLN A 55 -3.81 -9.54 0.40
CA GLN A 55 -3.60 -8.10 0.59
C GLN A 55 -3.56 -7.37 -0.75
N PRO A 56 -4.31 -6.26 -0.90
CA PRO A 56 -4.28 -5.47 -2.12
C PRO A 56 -2.89 -4.86 -2.36
N VAL A 57 -2.34 -5.04 -3.56
CA VAL A 57 -0.99 -4.56 -3.91
C VAL A 57 -0.92 -3.05 -4.19
N ASN A 58 -2.05 -2.42 -4.51
CA ASN A 58 -2.13 -0.97 -4.81
C ASN A 58 -2.72 -0.15 -3.64
N THR A 59 -2.65 -0.65 -2.41
CA THR A 59 -3.12 0.07 -1.22
C THR A 59 -2.27 1.31 -0.99
N LEU A 60 -2.94 2.43 -0.71
CA LEU A 60 -2.27 3.69 -0.41
C LEU A 60 -1.97 3.79 1.09
N ASP A 61 -0.77 4.27 1.44
CA ASP A 61 -0.51 4.65 2.81
C ASP A 61 -1.28 5.92 3.18
N THR A 62 -1.55 6.09 4.47
CA THR A 62 -2.39 7.21 4.94
C THR A 62 -1.67 8.55 5.01
N ARG A 63 -0.34 8.54 4.95
CA ARG A 63 0.48 9.75 5.13
C ARG A 63 0.66 10.51 3.81
N PHE A 64 1.06 9.81 2.75
CA PHE A 64 1.42 10.42 1.47
C PHE A 64 0.66 9.82 0.28
N GLY A 65 -0.19 8.82 0.51
CA GLY A 65 -0.87 8.09 -0.55
C GLY A 65 0.07 7.28 -1.45
N LEU A 66 1.18 6.79 -0.87
CA LEU A 66 2.15 5.95 -1.57
C LEU A 66 1.70 4.49 -1.59
N THR A 67 1.92 3.81 -2.71
CA THR A 67 1.71 2.36 -2.82
C THR A 67 2.93 1.60 -2.32
N PRO A 68 2.83 0.29 -2.04
CA PRO A 68 4.00 -0.55 -1.78
C PRO A 68 5.07 -0.45 -2.86
N LEU A 69 4.67 -0.33 -4.14
CA LEU A 69 5.61 -0.17 -5.26
C LEU A 69 6.43 1.12 -5.16
N HIS A 70 5.85 2.23 -4.74
CA HIS A 70 6.60 3.46 -4.46
C HIS A 70 7.72 3.23 -3.44
N PHE A 71 7.43 2.52 -2.35
CA PHE A 71 8.43 2.19 -1.33
C PHE A 71 9.53 1.27 -1.85
N ALA A 72 9.17 0.25 -2.64
CA ALA A 72 10.13 -0.66 -3.24
C ALA A 72 11.08 0.06 -4.19
N VAL A 73 10.58 0.89 -5.08
CA VAL A 73 11.38 1.69 -6.03
C VAL A 73 12.30 2.65 -5.28
N ARG A 74 11.76 3.44 -4.36
CA ARG A 74 12.53 4.43 -3.59
C ARG A 74 13.68 3.80 -2.81
N ASN A 75 13.50 2.60 -2.29
CA ASN A 75 14.51 1.89 -1.49
C ASN A 75 15.33 0.89 -2.33
N ASN A 76 15.22 0.95 -3.65
CA ASN A 76 15.95 0.08 -4.59
C ASN A 76 15.72 -1.43 -4.32
N ARG A 77 14.49 -1.80 -3.91
CA ARG A 77 14.07 -3.18 -3.64
C ARG A 77 13.46 -3.81 -4.89
N VAL A 78 14.31 -4.05 -5.89
CA VAL A 78 13.88 -4.46 -7.23
C VAL A 78 13.16 -5.81 -7.20
N ASP A 79 13.59 -6.76 -6.38
CA ASP A 79 12.94 -8.08 -6.29
C ASP A 79 11.51 -7.97 -5.77
N VAL A 80 11.28 -7.15 -4.74
CA VAL A 80 9.93 -6.88 -4.24
C VAL A 80 9.11 -6.09 -5.24
N ALA A 81 9.73 -5.12 -5.93
CA ALA A 81 9.06 -4.37 -6.99
C ALA A 81 8.57 -5.29 -8.13
N ARG A 82 9.40 -6.25 -8.55
CA ARG A 82 9.01 -7.28 -9.53
C ARG A 82 7.83 -8.09 -9.06
N LEU A 83 7.89 -8.60 -7.83
CA LEU A 83 6.81 -9.37 -7.21
C LEU A 83 5.51 -8.58 -7.20
N LEU A 84 5.55 -7.31 -6.83
CA LEU A 84 4.38 -6.43 -6.81
C LEU A 84 3.79 -6.23 -8.21
N ILE A 85 4.63 -5.96 -9.21
CA ILE A 85 4.19 -5.79 -10.61
C ILE A 85 3.57 -7.07 -11.16
N GLU A 86 4.17 -8.24 -10.90
CA GLU A 86 3.62 -9.55 -11.28
C GLU A 86 2.23 -9.79 -10.68
N ASN A 87 1.93 -9.18 -9.55
CA ASN A 87 0.63 -9.25 -8.88
C ASN A 87 -0.29 -8.04 -9.13
N GLY A 88 -0.02 -7.26 -10.16
CA GLY A 88 -0.89 -6.19 -10.63
C GLY A 88 -0.62 -4.81 -10.02
N ALA A 89 0.55 -4.57 -9.43
CA ALA A 89 0.91 -3.23 -8.97
C ALA A 89 1.11 -2.28 -10.15
N SER A 90 0.56 -1.07 -10.01
CA SER A 90 0.61 -0.04 -11.05
C SER A 90 1.80 0.90 -10.85
N LEU A 91 2.61 1.06 -11.92
CA LEU A 91 3.69 2.06 -11.96
C LEU A 91 3.17 3.50 -12.08
N ILE A 92 1.97 3.67 -12.62
CA ILE A 92 1.40 4.99 -12.95
C ILE A 92 0.36 5.48 -11.94
N GLN A 93 0.12 4.75 -10.86
CA GLN A 93 -0.80 5.23 -9.82
C GLN A 93 -0.16 6.39 -9.06
N PRO A 94 -0.80 7.58 -9.06
CA PRO A 94 -0.24 8.74 -8.39
C PRO A 94 -0.44 8.68 -6.87
N SER A 95 0.52 9.22 -6.14
CA SER A 95 0.40 9.56 -4.73
C SER A 95 -0.51 10.78 -4.52
N LEU A 96 -0.75 11.16 -3.27
CA LEU A 96 -1.47 12.41 -2.94
C LEU A 96 -0.79 13.67 -3.51
N GLN A 97 0.50 13.60 -3.81
CA GLN A 97 1.28 14.69 -4.41
C GLN A 97 1.37 14.59 -5.94
N GLY A 98 0.68 13.64 -6.54
CA GLY A 98 0.71 13.39 -7.99
C GLY A 98 1.96 12.68 -8.51
N ILE A 99 2.82 12.19 -7.62
CA ILE A 99 4.05 11.47 -7.98
C ILE A 99 3.74 9.99 -8.17
N THR A 100 4.22 9.41 -9.25
CA THR A 100 4.07 7.98 -9.55
C THR A 100 5.33 7.18 -9.19
N ALA A 101 5.19 5.86 -9.05
CA ALA A 101 6.37 5.01 -8.89
C ALA A 101 7.27 5.05 -10.13
N LEU A 102 6.69 5.26 -11.31
CA LEU A 102 7.41 5.44 -12.57
C LEU A 102 8.37 6.65 -12.51
N ASP A 103 7.91 7.78 -11.99
CA ASP A 103 8.74 8.99 -11.86
C ASP A 103 10.00 8.72 -11.03
N TRP A 104 9.85 7.92 -9.97
CA TRP A 104 10.96 7.55 -9.10
C TRP A 104 11.91 6.48 -9.68
N THR A 105 11.51 5.74 -10.71
CA THR A 105 12.42 4.76 -11.33
C THR A 105 13.66 5.41 -11.92
N SER A 106 13.53 6.61 -12.48
CA SER A 106 14.66 7.35 -13.04
C SER A 106 15.58 7.96 -11.99
N GLU A 107 15.06 8.21 -10.78
CA GLU A 107 15.81 8.84 -9.70
C GLU A 107 16.53 7.81 -8.81
N TYR A 108 15.89 6.69 -8.52
CA TYR A 108 16.36 5.72 -7.52
C TYR A 108 16.91 4.42 -8.09
N LEU A 109 16.67 4.12 -9.37
CA LEU A 109 17.15 2.90 -10.01
C LEU A 109 18.19 3.18 -11.07
N ASP A 110 19.16 2.26 -11.21
CA ASP A 110 20.06 2.25 -12.35
C ASP A 110 19.29 1.89 -13.64
N PRO A 111 19.84 2.20 -14.84
CA PRO A 111 19.16 2.00 -16.13
C PRO A 111 18.72 0.54 -16.37
N ASP A 112 19.53 -0.44 -15.95
CA ASP A 112 19.23 -1.86 -16.18
C ASP A 112 18.05 -2.34 -15.34
N ARG A 113 18.03 -1.96 -14.06
CA ARG A 113 16.91 -2.28 -13.14
C ARG A 113 15.64 -1.56 -13.54
N ARG A 114 15.76 -0.30 -13.91
CA ARG A 114 14.64 0.49 -14.42
C ARG A 114 14.04 -0.19 -15.65
N LYS A 115 14.86 -0.49 -16.65
CA LYS A 115 14.41 -1.18 -17.87
C LYS A 115 13.71 -2.50 -17.55
N THR A 116 14.28 -3.30 -16.66
CA THR A 116 13.66 -4.58 -16.25
C THR A 116 12.25 -4.38 -15.69
N LEU A 117 12.03 -3.40 -14.81
CA LEU A 117 10.71 -3.13 -14.24
C LEU A 117 9.72 -2.60 -15.27
N LEU A 118 10.18 -1.75 -16.20
CA LEU A 118 9.35 -1.21 -17.27
C LEU A 118 8.90 -2.29 -18.25
N ASP A 119 9.83 -3.15 -18.68
CA ASP A 119 9.54 -4.28 -19.56
C ASP A 119 8.51 -5.24 -18.94
N MET A 120 8.65 -5.53 -17.64
CA MET A 120 7.71 -6.38 -16.89
C MET A 120 6.32 -5.76 -16.78
N ALA A 121 6.26 -4.46 -16.61
CA ALA A 121 5.00 -3.72 -16.54
C ALA A 121 4.36 -3.48 -17.92
N GLY A 122 5.01 -3.88 -19.00
CA GLY A 122 4.56 -3.60 -20.35
C GLY A 122 4.61 -2.12 -20.73
N TYR A 123 5.48 -1.36 -20.08
CA TYR A 123 5.61 0.07 -20.30
C TYR A 123 6.75 0.35 -21.28
N ASP A 124 6.41 0.91 -22.43
CA ASP A 124 7.38 1.28 -23.46
C ASP A 124 7.68 2.79 -23.34
N GLU A 125 8.91 3.11 -22.98
CA GLU A 125 9.34 4.51 -22.85
C GLU A 125 9.28 5.28 -24.17
N ASP A 126 9.50 4.60 -25.29
CA ASP A 126 9.53 5.24 -26.62
C ASP A 126 8.13 5.61 -27.11
N LEU A 127 7.10 4.88 -26.68
CA LEU A 127 5.71 5.14 -27.03
C LEU A 127 5.04 6.17 -26.11
N ASN A 128 5.56 6.39 -24.90
CA ASN A 128 4.96 7.25 -23.88
C ASN A 128 5.74 8.56 -23.64
N ARG A 129 6.62 8.91 -24.52
CA ARG A 129 7.33 10.21 -24.52
C ARG A 129 6.49 11.35 -25.06
#